data_f7492b6a8ee365bb897ba3c983d7675e
#
_entry.id   f7492b6a8ee365bb897ba3c983d7675e
#
_cell.length_a   1.000
_cell.length_b   1.000
_cell.length_c   1.000
_cell.angle_alpha   90.00
_cell.angle_beta   90.00
_cell.angle_gamma   90.00
#
_symmetry.space_group_name_H-M   'P 1'
#
loop_
_entity.id
_entity.type
_entity.pdbx_description
1 polymer ?
#
loop_
_entity_poly.entity_id
_entity_poly.type
_entity_poly.pdbx_seq_one_letter_code
_entity_poly.pdbx_strand_id
1 'polypeptide(L)'
;MRYLVITPTEREYRNMTQALSERQTVNQYTVVRTGVGKALAAASTALALTRADFEVDRVAVVGYAASTIGRERGDIVAPRIARYHDCRIPGDFVPELTEPYPLLGRDDAVVWTGDSFVDGEIIAQTKARYGFESGLFDMEATAICQAVELLSDIPVVVVKMVSDIPEAGDSSFSYDEFVDFHSDFGCFVDYLETLK
;
A
#
# COMPACT_ATOMS: atom_id res chain seq x y z
N MET A 1 -9.68 -2.70 18.22
CA MET A 1 -9.60 -1.54 17.31
C MET A 1 -10.49 -1.78 16.10
N ARG A 2 -10.91 -0.72 15.43
CA ARG A 2 -11.72 -0.76 14.19
C ARG A 2 -10.88 -0.28 13.02
N TYR A 3 -10.64 -1.18 12.09
CA TYR A 3 -9.83 -0.93 10.89
C TYR A 3 -10.73 -0.64 9.68
N LEU A 4 -10.39 0.41 8.94
CA LEU A 4 -10.81 0.56 7.55
C LEU A 4 -9.69 -0.02 6.67
N VAL A 5 -9.97 -1.17 6.06
CA VAL A 5 -8.99 -1.86 5.19
C VAL A 5 -9.24 -1.48 3.75
N ILE A 6 -8.21 -0.95 3.12
CA ILE A 6 -8.23 -0.49 1.73
C ILE A 6 -7.54 -1.52 0.86
N THR A 7 -8.23 -1.93 -0.19
CA THR A 7 -7.70 -2.83 -1.24
C THR A 7 -7.96 -2.20 -2.61
N PRO A 8 -6.96 -2.09 -3.49
CA PRO A 8 -7.14 -1.45 -4.80
C PRO A 8 -8.02 -2.25 -5.76
N THR A 9 -7.80 -3.56 -5.86
CA THR A 9 -8.41 -4.40 -6.89
C THR A 9 -9.56 -5.26 -6.35
N GLU A 10 -10.41 -5.75 -7.25
CA GLU A 10 -11.47 -6.71 -6.90
C GLU A 10 -10.89 -8.02 -6.35
N ARG A 11 -9.74 -8.45 -6.86
CA ARG A 11 -9.06 -9.66 -6.41
C ARG A 11 -8.61 -9.52 -4.97
N GLU A 12 -7.89 -8.47 -4.65
CA GLU A 12 -7.42 -8.18 -3.28
C GLU A 12 -8.59 -8.01 -2.30
N TYR A 13 -9.68 -7.34 -2.74
CA TYR A 13 -10.90 -7.20 -1.94
C TYR A 13 -11.49 -8.57 -1.56
N ARG A 14 -11.63 -9.47 -2.53
CA ARG A 14 -12.16 -10.84 -2.29
C ARG A 14 -11.22 -11.63 -1.39
N ASN A 15 -9.93 -11.60 -1.67
CA ASN A 15 -8.92 -12.32 -0.88
C ASN A 15 -8.92 -11.86 0.58
N MET A 16 -8.98 -10.54 0.81
CA MET A 16 -9.01 -9.99 2.17
C MET A 16 -10.32 -10.33 2.89
N THR A 17 -11.45 -10.21 2.20
CA THR A 17 -12.77 -10.56 2.77
C THR A 17 -12.85 -12.05 3.12
N GLN A 18 -12.34 -12.91 2.27
CA GLN A 18 -12.26 -14.35 2.52
C GLN A 18 -11.36 -14.63 3.73
N ALA A 19 -10.14 -14.07 3.76
CA ALA A 19 -9.21 -14.27 4.86
C ALA A 19 -9.81 -13.87 6.22
N LEU A 20 -10.56 -12.77 6.27
CA LEU A 20 -11.27 -12.33 7.47
C LEU A 20 -12.42 -13.29 7.86
N SER A 21 -13.12 -13.87 6.89
CA SER A 21 -14.23 -14.81 7.18
C SER A 21 -13.75 -16.15 7.73
N GLU A 22 -12.50 -16.53 7.46
CA GLU A 22 -11.87 -17.79 7.88
C GLU A 22 -11.11 -17.69 9.21
N ARG A 23 -11.00 -16.48 9.78
CA ARG A 23 -10.19 -16.21 10.99
C ARG A 23 -11.02 -15.62 12.13
N GLN A 24 -10.65 -15.98 13.34
CA GLN A 24 -11.13 -15.29 14.54
C GLN A 24 -10.23 -14.09 14.78
N THR A 25 -10.80 -12.89 14.80
CA THR A 25 -10.09 -11.64 15.01
C THR A 25 -10.52 -10.95 16.30
N VAL A 26 -9.59 -10.28 16.97
CA VAL A 26 -9.87 -9.42 18.13
C VAL A 26 -10.35 -8.04 17.68
N ASN A 27 -9.80 -7.58 16.55
CA ASN A 27 -10.14 -6.30 15.95
C ASN A 27 -11.35 -6.44 14.99
N GLN A 28 -11.99 -5.32 14.69
CA GLN A 28 -13.07 -5.24 13.71
C GLN A 28 -12.51 -4.67 12.39
N TYR A 29 -12.96 -5.22 11.27
CA TYR A 29 -12.46 -4.88 9.95
C TYR A 29 -13.60 -4.53 9.00
N THR A 30 -13.52 -3.37 8.36
CA THR A 30 -14.37 -3.01 7.22
C THR A 30 -13.50 -2.89 6.00
N VAL A 31 -13.74 -3.73 4.98
CA VAL A 31 -12.94 -3.75 3.76
C VAL A 31 -13.60 -2.91 2.68
N VAL A 32 -12.81 -2.05 2.04
CA VAL A 32 -13.27 -1.18 0.95
C VAL A 32 -12.36 -1.35 -0.26
N ARG A 33 -12.96 -1.53 -1.43
CA ARG A 33 -12.27 -1.50 -2.70
C ARG A 33 -12.24 -0.08 -3.25
N THR A 34 -11.04 0.42 -3.58
CA THR A 34 -10.89 1.80 -4.07
C THR A 34 -10.79 1.93 -5.59
N GLY A 35 -10.28 0.91 -6.28
CA GLY A 35 -9.83 1.01 -7.66
C GLY A 35 -8.34 1.33 -7.73
N VAL A 36 -7.75 1.10 -8.92
CA VAL A 36 -6.32 1.22 -9.19
C VAL A 36 -5.95 2.66 -9.53
N GLY A 37 -4.79 3.09 -9.06
CA GLY A 37 -4.20 4.40 -9.34
C GLY A 37 -4.57 5.48 -8.32
N LYS A 38 -3.72 6.50 -8.26
CA LYS A 38 -3.74 7.54 -7.22
C LYS A 38 -5.08 8.25 -7.08
N ALA A 39 -5.69 8.65 -8.19
CA ALA A 39 -6.92 9.44 -8.18
C ALA A 39 -8.11 8.65 -7.62
N LEU A 40 -8.30 7.40 -8.07
CA LEU A 40 -9.37 6.54 -7.57
C LEU A 40 -9.16 6.17 -6.11
N ALA A 41 -7.92 5.83 -5.74
CA ALA A 41 -7.58 5.46 -4.38
C ALA A 41 -7.85 6.60 -3.39
N ALA A 42 -7.39 7.82 -3.69
CA ALA A 42 -7.63 8.99 -2.84
C ALA A 42 -9.12 9.31 -2.72
N ALA A 43 -9.85 9.42 -3.84
CA ALA A 43 -11.26 9.76 -3.84
C ALA A 43 -12.13 8.73 -3.11
N SER A 44 -11.88 7.44 -3.34
CA SER A 44 -12.63 6.37 -2.70
C SER A 44 -12.32 6.26 -1.21
N THR A 45 -11.07 6.50 -0.80
CA THR A 45 -10.68 6.54 0.62
C THR A 45 -11.37 7.69 1.33
N ALA A 46 -11.35 8.89 0.75
CA ALA A 46 -12.04 10.05 1.30
C ALA A 46 -13.55 9.80 1.45
N LEU A 47 -14.16 9.18 0.44
CA LEU A 47 -15.57 8.82 0.47
C LEU A 47 -15.87 7.77 1.55
N ALA A 48 -15.02 6.76 1.71
CA ALA A 48 -15.19 5.72 2.72
C ALA A 48 -15.07 6.30 4.14
N LEU A 49 -14.09 7.16 4.40
CA LEU A 49 -13.92 7.81 5.69
C LEU A 49 -15.09 8.73 6.04
N THR A 50 -15.59 9.51 5.08
CA THR A 50 -16.70 10.44 5.32
C THR A 50 -18.05 9.74 5.47
N ARG A 51 -18.20 8.53 4.96
CA ARG A 51 -19.44 7.72 5.06
C ARG A 51 -19.40 6.64 6.14
N ALA A 52 -18.28 6.45 6.81
CA ALA A 52 -18.20 5.51 7.90
C ALA A 52 -19.18 5.90 9.00
N ASP A 53 -20.05 4.97 9.38
CA ASP A 53 -21.02 5.10 10.47
C ASP A 53 -20.44 4.61 11.81
N PHE A 54 -19.15 4.39 11.85
CA PHE A 54 -18.37 3.96 13.02
C PHE A 54 -17.07 4.77 13.09
N GLU A 55 -16.51 4.87 14.28
CA GLU A 55 -15.21 5.46 14.49
C GLU A 55 -14.10 4.55 13.91
N VAL A 56 -13.26 5.08 13.05
CA VAL A 56 -12.11 4.38 12.47
C VAL A 56 -10.88 4.65 13.33
N ASP A 57 -10.32 3.62 13.94
CA ASP A 57 -9.11 3.74 14.76
C ASP A 57 -7.83 3.71 13.90
N ARG A 58 -7.86 2.99 12.76
CA ARG A 58 -6.73 2.85 11.83
C ARG A 58 -7.18 2.62 10.39
N VAL A 59 -6.41 3.13 9.46
CA VAL A 59 -6.53 2.77 8.05
C VAL A 59 -5.42 1.77 7.72
N ALA A 60 -5.76 0.64 7.12
CA ALA A 60 -4.82 -0.36 6.65
C ALA A 60 -4.88 -0.47 5.12
N VAL A 61 -3.76 -0.33 4.44
CA VAL A 61 -3.63 -0.54 3.00
C VAL A 61 -2.96 -1.89 2.78
N VAL A 62 -3.67 -2.83 2.19
CA VAL A 62 -3.16 -4.18 1.95
C VAL A 62 -3.25 -4.54 0.46
N GLY A 63 -2.31 -5.36 0.00
CA GLY A 63 -2.28 -5.82 -1.38
C GLY A 63 -0.88 -6.19 -1.83
N TYR A 64 -0.70 -6.27 -3.14
CA TYR A 64 0.59 -6.60 -3.75
C TYR A 64 1.41 -5.33 -4.05
N ALA A 65 2.72 -5.52 -4.19
CA ALA A 65 3.64 -4.48 -4.64
C ALA A 65 4.86 -5.11 -5.31
N ALA A 66 5.43 -4.40 -6.29
CA ALA A 66 6.77 -4.71 -6.76
C ALA A 66 7.81 -4.35 -5.69
N SER A 67 8.98 -4.99 -5.72
CA SER A 67 10.05 -4.72 -4.78
C SER A 67 11.39 -4.48 -5.48
N THR A 68 12.29 -3.80 -4.79
CA THR A 68 13.70 -3.77 -5.15
C THR A 68 14.36 -5.13 -4.91
N ILE A 69 15.51 -5.36 -5.55
CA ILE A 69 16.35 -6.54 -5.32
C ILE A 69 16.73 -6.66 -3.83
N GLY A 70 16.87 -7.90 -3.33
CA GLY A 70 17.15 -8.19 -1.92
C GLY A 70 15.94 -8.66 -1.11
N ARG A 71 14.77 -8.76 -1.74
CA ARG A 71 13.57 -9.42 -1.22
C ARG A 71 13.17 -10.58 -2.13
N GLU A 72 12.27 -11.43 -1.64
CA GLU A 72 11.72 -12.54 -2.40
C GLU A 72 10.22 -12.34 -2.67
N ARG A 73 9.71 -12.92 -3.74
CA ARG A 73 8.27 -12.95 -3.99
C ARG A 73 7.57 -13.70 -2.86
N GLY A 74 6.48 -13.15 -2.34
CA GLY A 74 5.76 -13.66 -1.18
C GLY A 74 6.18 -13.03 0.14
N ASP A 75 7.27 -12.28 0.20
CA ASP A 75 7.65 -11.54 1.40
C ASP A 75 6.55 -10.57 1.80
N ILE A 76 6.23 -10.54 3.10
CA ILE A 76 5.30 -9.57 3.68
C ILE A 76 6.11 -8.41 4.24
N VAL A 77 5.82 -7.21 3.74
CA VAL A 77 6.57 -5.99 4.09
C VAL A 77 5.61 -4.91 4.57
N ALA A 78 5.93 -4.34 5.72
CA ALA A 78 5.21 -3.19 6.27
C ALA A 78 6.15 -1.99 6.39
N PRO A 79 6.22 -1.14 5.36
CA PRO A 79 7.13 0.00 5.30
C PRO A 79 6.78 1.06 6.35
N ARG A 80 7.79 1.87 6.71
CA ARG A 80 7.63 3.00 7.66
C ARG A 80 7.27 4.31 7.00
N ILE A 81 7.42 4.42 5.70
CA ILE A 81 7.27 5.68 4.96
C ILE A 81 6.57 5.41 3.64
N ALA A 82 5.65 6.31 3.26
CA ALA A 82 5.07 6.36 1.93
C ALA A 82 5.48 7.65 1.20
N ARG A 83 5.82 7.54 -0.09
CA ARG A 83 6.21 8.65 -0.97
C ARG A 83 5.76 8.43 -2.41
N TYR A 84 5.62 9.51 -3.17
CA TYR A 84 5.48 9.44 -4.62
C TYR A 84 6.85 9.30 -5.31
N HIS A 85 6.95 8.41 -6.30
CA HIS A 85 8.14 8.35 -7.15
C HIS A 85 7.99 9.19 -8.43
N ASP A 86 6.77 9.42 -8.89
CA ASP A 86 6.44 10.09 -10.16
C ASP A 86 5.94 11.53 -9.98
N CYS A 87 5.75 12.00 -8.76
CA CYS A 87 5.32 13.38 -8.50
C CYS A 87 6.51 14.34 -8.69
N ARG A 88 6.37 15.28 -9.65
CA ARG A 88 7.38 16.29 -9.98
C ARG A 88 6.77 17.68 -9.87
N ILE A 89 6.67 18.16 -8.64
CA ILE A 89 6.16 19.50 -8.35
C ILE A 89 7.35 20.47 -8.25
N PRO A 90 7.33 21.64 -8.92
CA PRO A 90 8.35 22.66 -8.76
C PRO A 90 8.50 23.10 -7.30
N GLY A 91 9.71 23.49 -6.89
CA GLY A 91 10.07 23.78 -5.51
C GLY A 91 9.16 24.81 -4.81
N ASP A 92 8.60 25.74 -5.55
CA ASP A 92 7.70 26.76 -5.01
C ASP A 92 6.34 26.18 -4.53
N PHE A 93 5.97 25.00 -4.99
CA PHE A 93 4.74 24.30 -4.61
C PHE A 93 4.94 23.13 -3.64
N VAL A 94 6.20 22.81 -3.31
CA VAL A 94 6.54 21.70 -2.39
C VAL A 94 5.87 21.81 -1.02
N PRO A 95 5.65 23.02 -0.43
CA PRO A 95 4.98 23.12 0.86
C PRO A 95 3.54 22.60 0.91
N GLU A 96 2.90 22.43 -0.24
CA GLU A 96 1.54 21.88 -0.34
C GLU A 96 1.52 20.34 -0.42
N LEU A 97 2.69 19.73 -0.54
CA LEU A 97 2.87 18.28 -0.58
C LEU A 97 3.52 17.80 0.71
N THR A 98 2.76 17.21 1.58
CA THR A 98 3.18 16.86 2.95
C THR A 98 4.06 15.61 3.06
N GLU A 99 4.43 14.95 1.96
CA GLU A 99 5.29 13.77 2.00
C GLU A 99 6.70 14.05 2.58
N PRO A 100 7.36 13.10 3.24
CA PRO A 100 6.98 11.71 3.38
C PRO A 100 5.88 11.47 4.42
N TYR A 101 4.95 10.54 4.12
CA TYR A 101 3.92 10.15 5.07
C TYR A 101 4.44 9.05 6.00
N PRO A 102 4.41 9.27 7.34
CA PRO A 102 4.79 8.24 8.30
C PRO A 102 3.75 7.13 8.37
N LEU A 103 4.20 5.90 8.52
CA LEU A 103 3.38 4.70 8.60
C LEU A 103 3.65 3.93 9.90
N LEU A 104 2.68 3.12 10.32
CA LEU A 104 2.81 2.22 11.47
C LEU A 104 3.62 0.93 11.15
N GLY A 105 4.24 0.85 9.98
CA GLY A 105 5.07 -0.28 9.60
C GLY A 105 6.32 -0.45 10.45
N ARG A 106 6.92 -1.65 10.39
CA ARG A 106 8.11 -2.00 11.17
C ARG A 106 9.36 -2.20 10.32
N ASP A 107 9.19 -2.35 9.01
CA ASP A 107 10.30 -2.59 8.09
C ASP A 107 10.96 -1.28 7.70
N ASP A 108 12.29 -1.29 7.68
CA ASP A 108 13.08 -0.17 7.17
C ASP A 108 13.02 -0.14 5.63
N ALA A 109 11.87 0.27 5.15
CA ALA A 109 11.53 0.34 3.73
C ALA A 109 10.61 1.54 3.48
N VAL A 110 10.61 1.99 2.23
CA VAL A 110 9.72 3.02 1.70
C VAL A 110 8.76 2.37 0.70
N VAL A 111 7.48 2.70 0.75
CA VAL A 111 6.57 2.40 -0.36
C VAL A 111 6.52 3.62 -1.28
N TRP A 112 6.84 3.40 -2.55
CA TRP A 112 6.88 4.39 -3.62
C TRP A 112 5.65 4.24 -4.50
N THR A 113 4.81 5.25 -4.53
CA THR A 113 3.54 5.23 -5.29
C THR A 113 3.66 6.02 -6.59
N GLY A 114 3.11 5.48 -7.67
CA GLY A 114 2.98 6.17 -8.96
C GLY A 114 1.92 5.55 -9.86
N ASP A 115 1.50 6.26 -10.91
CA ASP A 115 0.44 5.83 -11.84
C ASP A 115 0.98 5.00 -13.03
N SER A 116 2.08 4.28 -12.84
CA SER A 116 2.63 3.38 -13.85
C SER A 116 3.12 2.09 -13.23
N PHE A 117 2.97 1.00 -13.97
CA PHE A 117 3.65 -0.25 -13.63
C PHE A 117 5.17 -0.01 -13.73
N VAL A 118 5.93 -0.38 -12.69
CA VAL A 118 7.35 -0.07 -12.64
C VAL A 118 8.19 -1.14 -13.31
N ASP A 119 9.28 -0.70 -13.94
CA ASP A 119 10.35 -1.52 -14.47
C ASP A 119 11.69 -1.19 -13.76
N GLY A 120 12.74 -1.90 -14.12
CA GLY A 120 14.06 -1.68 -13.54
C GLY A 120 14.62 -0.28 -13.78
N GLU A 121 14.23 0.39 -14.88
CA GLU A 121 14.66 1.76 -15.18
C GLU A 121 14.01 2.77 -14.25
N ILE A 122 12.70 2.67 -14.03
CA ILE A 122 11.95 3.53 -13.08
C ILE A 122 12.53 3.37 -11.68
N ILE A 123 12.81 2.15 -11.25
CA ILE A 123 13.42 1.87 -9.95
C ILE A 123 14.80 2.52 -9.86
N ALA A 124 15.66 2.36 -10.86
CA ALA A 124 16.99 2.95 -10.88
C ALA A 124 16.95 4.50 -10.84
N GLN A 125 16.05 5.12 -11.60
CA GLN A 125 15.85 6.57 -11.57
C GLN A 125 15.36 7.05 -10.20
N THR A 126 14.46 6.30 -9.55
CA THR A 126 13.94 6.62 -8.22
C THR A 126 15.03 6.50 -7.16
N LYS A 127 15.85 5.42 -7.20
CA LYS A 127 17.03 5.25 -6.33
C LYS A 127 18.02 6.40 -6.50
N ALA A 128 18.34 6.77 -7.73
CA ALA A 128 19.28 7.86 -8.02
C ALA A 128 18.77 9.21 -7.48
N ARG A 129 17.47 9.44 -7.52
CA ARG A 129 16.85 10.69 -7.06
C ARG A 129 16.76 10.80 -5.54
N TYR A 130 16.43 9.74 -4.85
CA TYR A 130 16.05 9.78 -3.43
C TYR A 130 17.04 9.07 -2.50
N GLY A 131 18.02 8.35 -3.02
CA GLY A 131 19.10 7.75 -2.23
C GLY A 131 18.65 6.64 -1.28
N PHE A 132 17.72 5.76 -1.71
CA PHE A 132 17.28 4.61 -0.91
C PHE A 132 17.83 3.29 -1.46
N GLU A 133 17.92 2.27 -0.59
CA GLU A 133 18.40 0.93 -0.98
C GLU A 133 17.24 -0.07 -1.16
N SER A 134 16.29 -0.08 -0.22
CA SER A 134 15.15 -1.01 -0.21
C SER A 134 13.83 -0.26 -0.29
N GLY A 135 12.97 -0.70 -1.18
CA GLY A 135 11.65 -0.10 -1.36
C GLY A 135 10.64 -1.02 -2.03
N LEU A 136 9.39 -0.69 -1.82
CA LEU A 136 8.26 -1.27 -2.52
C LEU A 136 7.72 -0.25 -3.52
N PHE A 137 7.07 -0.74 -4.56
CA PHE A 137 6.41 0.11 -5.55
C PHE A 137 4.96 -0.33 -5.73
N ASP A 138 4.06 0.62 -5.59
CA ASP A 138 2.62 0.42 -5.77
C ASP A 138 1.97 1.59 -6.53
N MET A 139 0.67 1.56 -6.66
CA MET A 139 -0.05 2.59 -7.39
C MET A 139 -1.02 3.42 -6.50
N GLU A 140 -1.08 3.19 -5.19
CA GLU A 140 -2.15 3.76 -4.36
C GLU A 140 -1.72 4.28 -2.98
N ALA A 141 -0.78 3.63 -2.30
CA ALA A 141 -0.56 3.81 -0.87
C ALA A 141 -0.35 5.27 -0.44
N THR A 142 0.51 6.00 -1.13
CA THR A 142 0.78 7.42 -0.79
C THR A 142 -0.44 8.31 -1.00
N ALA A 143 -1.24 8.05 -2.05
CA ALA A 143 -2.45 8.81 -2.31
C ALA A 143 -3.54 8.55 -1.25
N ILE A 144 -3.59 7.32 -0.73
CA ILE A 144 -4.45 6.97 0.41
C ILE A 144 -3.98 7.72 1.67
N CYS A 145 -2.67 7.71 1.96
CA CYS A 145 -2.12 8.46 3.09
C CYS A 145 -2.46 9.95 3.02
N GLN A 146 -2.30 10.56 1.84
CA GLN A 146 -2.64 11.96 1.62
C GLN A 146 -4.13 12.25 1.85
N ALA A 147 -5.02 11.38 1.39
CA ALA A 147 -6.46 11.52 1.61
C ALA A 147 -6.84 11.36 3.10
N VAL A 148 -6.18 10.46 3.82
CA VAL A 148 -6.40 10.27 5.26
C VAL A 148 -5.93 11.50 6.02
N GLU A 149 -4.71 12.00 5.76
CA GLU A 149 -4.14 13.18 6.45
C GLU A 149 -5.00 14.44 6.21
N LEU A 150 -5.56 14.60 5.00
CA LEU A 150 -6.43 15.72 4.69
C LEU A 150 -7.72 15.75 5.52
N LEU A 151 -8.19 14.59 5.96
CA LEU A 151 -9.51 14.43 6.60
C LEU A 151 -9.43 14.11 8.09
N SER A 152 -8.29 13.60 8.58
CA SER A 152 -8.18 13.09 9.95
C SER A 152 -6.72 12.89 10.36
N ASP A 153 -6.51 12.67 11.66
CA ASP A 153 -5.21 12.24 12.23
C ASP A 153 -5.14 10.70 12.41
N ILE A 154 -5.97 9.95 11.68
CA ILE A 154 -6.01 8.49 11.82
C ILE A 154 -4.70 7.89 11.31
N PRO A 155 -4.01 7.07 12.13
CA PRO A 155 -2.77 6.46 11.71
C PRO A 155 -2.98 5.42 10.61
N VAL A 156 -2.04 5.40 9.65
CA VAL A 156 -2.07 4.49 8.50
C VAL A 156 -1.01 3.41 8.65
N VAL A 157 -1.38 2.18 8.33
CA VAL A 157 -0.44 1.07 8.12
C VAL A 157 -0.57 0.59 6.68
N VAL A 158 0.57 0.39 6.03
CA VAL A 158 0.66 -0.26 4.72
C VAL A 158 1.31 -1.62 4.92
N VAL A 159 0.70 -2.68 4.41
CA VAL A 159 1.27 -4.03 4.41
C VAL A 159 1.14 -4.61 3.01
N LYS A 160 2.24 -4.96 2.41
CA LYS A 160 2.28 -5.46 1.03
C LYS A 160 2.93 -6.83 0.96
N MET A 161 2.43 -7.66 0.04
CA MET A 161 3.09 -8.89 -0.39
C MET A 161 3.89 -8.60 -1.66
N VAL A 162 5.16 -8.94 -1.67
CA VAL A 162 6.02 -8.77 -2.85
C VAL A 162 5.54 -9.70 -3.96
N SER A 163 5.10 -9.13 -5.08
CA SER A 163 4.61 -9.86 -6.25
C SER A 163 5.68 -10.09 -7.29
N ASP A 164 6.56 -9.12 -7.49
CA ASP A 164 7.54 -9.09 -8.56
C ASP A 164 8.76 -8.25 -8.19
N ILE A 165 9.87 -8.53 -8.87
CA ILE A 165 11.16 -7.85 -8.67
C ILE A 165 11.68 -7.39 -10.04
N PRO A 166 11.26 -6.21 -10.53
CA PRO A 166 11.59 -5.74 -11.87
C PRO A 166 13.09 -5.62 -12.15
N GLU A 167 13.90 -5.32 -11.14
CA GLU A 167 15.37 -5.30 -11.24
C GLU A 167 15.97 -6.70 -11.52
N ALA A 168 15.23 -7.77 -11.23
CA ALA A 168 15.61 -9.15 -11.55
C ALA A 168 15.04 -9.63 -12.91
N GLY A 169 14.38 -8.76 -13.66
CA GLY A 169 13.80 -9.05 -14.96
C GLY A 169 12.31 -9.44 -14.93
N ASP A 170 11.63 -9.27 -13.80
CA ASP A 170 10.19 -9.49 -13.74
C ASP A 170 9.42 -8.43 -14.52
N SER A 171 8.25 -8.80 -15.00
CA SER A 171 7.37 -7.98 -15.81
C SER A 171 5.92 -8.02 -15.26
N SER A 172 5.02 -7.27 -15.87
CA SER A 172 3.59 -7.36 -15.57
C SER A 172 3.02 -8.79 -15.72
N PHE A 173 3.57 -9.59 -16.64
CA PHE A 173 3.21 -11.00 -16.77
C PHE A 173 3.62 -11.81 -15.53
N SER A 174 4.80 -11.54 -14.97
CA SER A 174 5.27 -12.17 -13.73
C SER A 174 4.37 -11.82 -12.54
N TYR A 175 3.87 -10.58 -12.50
CA TYR A 175 2.87 -10.15 -11.53
C TYR A 175 1.58 -10.95 -11.67
N ASP A 176 0.99 -11.02 -12.86
CA ASP A 176 -0.26 -11.73 -13.10
C ASP A 176 -0.16 -13.22 -12.71
N GLU A 177 0.95 -13.87 -13.09
CA GLU A 177 1.23 -15.26 -12.71
C GLU A 177 1.31 -15.42 -11.19
N PHE A 178 2.02 -14.52 -10.51
CA PHE A 178 2.17 -14.59 -9.06
C PHE A 178 0.83 -14.45 -8.34
N VAL A 179 0.03 -13.44 -8.66
CA VAL A 179 -1.23 -13.16 -7.95
C VAL A 179 -2.30 -14.22 -8.19
N ASP A 180 -2.22 -14.99 -9.28
CA ASP A 180 -3.11 -16.12 -9.54
C ASP A 180 -2.91 -17.27 -8.54
N PHE A 181 -1.70 -17.45 -8.03
CA PHE A 181 -1.34 -18.53 -7.09
C PHE A 181 -1.24 -18.08 -5.62
N HIS A 182 -1.19 -16.78 -5.33
CA HIS A 182 -1.00 -16.24 -3.98
C HIS A 182 -2.22 -15.45 -3.53
N SER A 183 -3.32 -16.15 -3.30
CA SER A 183 -4.61 -15.55 -2.90
C SER A 183 -4.86 -15.55 -1.40
N ASP A 184 -4.05 -16.24 -0.58
CA ASP A 184 -4.22 -16.27 0.87
C ASP A 184 -3.71 -14.96 1.50
N PHE A 185 -4.66 -14.10 1.88
CA PHE A 185 -4.40 -12.84 2.58
C PHE A 185 -4.42 -12.97 4.11
N GLY A 186 -4.39 -14.19 4.63
CA GLY A 186 -4.33 -14.43 6.06
C GLY A 186 -3.12 -13.81 6.74
N CYS A 187 -1.99 -13.79 6.05
CA CYS A 187 -0.77 -13.14 6.52
C CYS A 187 -0.98 -11.63 6.83
N PHE A 188 -1.83 -10.92 6.09
CA PHE A 188 -2.17 -9.53 6.38
C PHE A 188 -3.03 -9.42 7.64
N VAL A 189 -4.02 -10.30 7.80
CA VAL A 189 -4.85 -10.35 9.02
C VAL A 189 -3.97 -10.62 10.23
N ASP A 190 -3.11 -11.65 10.14
CA ASP A 190 -2.21 -12.02 11.22
C ASP A 190 -1.26 -10.84 11.59
N TYR A 191 -0.72 -10.12 10.60
CA TYR A 191 0.10 -8.94 10.85
C TYR A 191 -0.69 -7.83 11.56
N LEU A 192 -1.89 -7.48 11.06
CA LEU A 192 -2.73 -6.42 11.62
C LEU A 192 -3.15 -6.72 13.07
N GLU A 193 -3.38 -7.98 13.43
CA GLU A 193 -3.69 -8.42 14.80
C GLU A 193 -2.48 -8.25 15.75
N THR A 194 -1.25 -8.15 15.26
CA THR A 194 -0.06 -7.88 16.10
C THR A 194 0.13 -6.41 16.45
N LEU A 195 -0.57 -5.51 15.77
CA LEU A 195 -0.46 -4.07 16.02
C LEU A 195 -1.31 -3.69 17.25
N LYS A 196 -0.65 -3.05 18.21
CA LYS A 196 -1.28 -2.58 19.45
C LYS A 196 -1.60 -1.10 19.38
#